data_5b00743e0df1578c3122cbae26317d0b
#
_entry.id   5b00743e0df1578c3122cbae26317d0b
#
_cell.length_a   1.000
_cell.length_b   1.000
_cell.length_c   1.000
_cell.angle_alpha   90.00
_cell.angle_beta   90.00
_cell.angle_gamma   90.00
#
_symmetry.space_group_name_H-M   'P 1'
#
loop_
_entity.id
_entity.type
_entity.pdbx_description
1 polymer ?
#
loop_
_entity_poly.entity_id
_entity_poly.type
_entity_poly.pdbx_seq_one_letter_code
_entity_poly.pdbx_strand_id
1 'polypeptide(L)'
;PAAARRPRRWLPIAVAASVLIAVGVTVNNFYDARYFSDGDLATDVIAHVHHEPGSLRRTESLVESGEFDQVLRKAGARLSVTPAAVNYVRLCPFRGHMVAHFVVQARHGPVTVLLLPDERVDTRVALDEDGFIGTIVPLEHGGSIAVVGEADEDISEVRDQVANALRWRL
;
A
#
# COMPACT_ATOMS: atom_id res chain seq x y z
N PRO A 1 -55.61 -28.25 32.66
CA PRO A 1 -54.33 -28.66 32.06
C PRO A 1 -53.54 -27.43 31.60
N ALA A 2 -52.43 -27.13 32.32
CA ALA A 2 -51.55 -26.00 32.00
C ALA A 2 -50.62 -26.41 30.85
N ALA A 3 -50.68 -25.68 29.74
CA ALA A 3 -49.80 -25.89 28.63
C ALA A 3 -48.38 -25.42 28.99
N ALA A 4 -47.44 -26.33 29.09
CA ALA A 4 -46.04 -26.06 29.31
C ALA A 4 -45.47 -25.30 28.10
N ARG A 5 -45.12 -24.03 28.25
CA ARG A 5 -44.42 -23.25 27.26
C ARG A 5 -43.00 -23.81 27.11
N ARG A 6 -42.71 -24.46 25.99
CA ARG A 6 -41.34 -24.90 25.64
C ARG A 6 -40.42 -23.67 25.52
N PRO A 7 -39.25 -23.66 26.16
CA PRO A 7 -38.30 -22.56 26.01
C PRO A 7 -37.84 -22.47 24.56
N ARG A 8 -37.92 -21.28 24.03
CA ARG A 8 -37.58 -20.94 22.63
C ARG A 8 -36.06 -21.01 22.48
N ARG A 9 -35.54 -22.17 22.05
CA ARG A 9 -34.10 -22.45 21.86
C ARG A 9 -33.40 -21.57 20.77
N TRP A 10 -34.12 -20.65 20.17
CA TRP A 10 -33.67 -19.80 19.07
C TRP A 10 -33.02 -18.49 19.53
N LEU A 11 -33.24 -18.05 20.76
CA LEU A 11 -32.66 -16.83 21.30
C LEU A 11 -31.09 -16.81 21.25
N PRO A 12 -30.39 -17.88 21.69
CA PRO A 12 -28.92 -17.83 21.69
C PRO A 12 -28.34 -17.80 20.29
N ILE A 13 -28.99 -18.40 19.29
CA ILE A 13 -28.54 -18.39 17.90
C ILE A 13 -28.70 -16.99 17.29
N ALA A 14 -29.83 -16.33 17.58
CA ALA A 14 -30.07 -14.97 17.09
C ALA A 14 -29.06 -13.95 17.68
N VAL A 15 -28.73 -14.09 18.97
CA VAL A 15 -27.75 -13.25 19.65
C VAL A 15 -26.34 -13.49 19.06
N ALA A 16 -25.93 -14.73 18.85
CA ALA A 16 -24.63 -15.06 18.24
C ALA A 16 -24.52 -14.51 16.82
N ALA A 17 -25.55 -14.61 16.00
CA ALA A 17 -25.58 -14.06 14.64
C ALA A 17 -25.46 -12.54 14.66
N SER A 18 -26.17 -11.86 15.58
CA SER A 18 -26.06 -10.38 15.70
C SER A 18 -24.68 -9.92 16.11
N VAL A 19 -24.01 -10.63 17.02
CA VAL A 19 -22.63 -10.33 17.43
C VAL A 19 -21.66 -10.51 16.25
N LEU A 20 -21.78 -11.59 15.49
CA LEU A 20 -20.92 -11.83 14.32
C LEU A 20 -21.11 -10.76 13.23
N ILE A 21 -22.36 -10.35 12.99
CA ILE A 21 -22.65 -9.27 12.04
C ILE A 21 -22.05 -7.94 12.55
N ALA A 22 -22.25 -7.63 13.84
CA ALA A 22 -21.70 -6.40 14.42
C ALA A 22 -20.17 -6.38 14.35
N VAL A 23 -19.51 -7.48 14.68
CA VAL A 23 -18.04 -7.63 14.56
C VAL A 23 -17.61 -7.51 13.10
N GLY A 24 -18.30 -8.18 12.17
CA GLY A 24 -18.01 -8.11 10.75
C GLY A 24 -18.13 -6.69 10.20
N VAL A 25 -19.21 -5.98 10.55
CA VAL A 25 -19.40 -4.56 10.16
C VAL A 25 -18.34 -3.66 10.79
N THR A 26 -18.00 -3.86 12.06
CA THR A 26 -16.98 -3.05 12.74
C THR A 26 -15.61 -3.29 12.13
N VAL A 27 -15.24 -4.54 11.85
CA VAL A 27 -13.99 -4.91 11.20
C VAL A 27 -13.94 -4.33 9.79
N ASN A 28 -15.00 -4.48 9.00
CA ASN A 28 -15.07 -3.91 7.65
C ASN A 28 -14.96 -2.39 7.68
N ASN A 29 -15.72 -1.69 8.53
CA ASN A 29 -15.63 -0.23 8.66
C ASN A 29 -14.25 0.24 9.15
N PHE A 30 -13.60 -0.55 10.02
CA PHE A 30 -12.24 -0.25 10.49
C PHE A 30 -11.19 -0.43 9.37
N TYR A 31 -11.36 -1.43 8.50
CA TYR A 31 -10.53 -1.59 7.31
C TYR A 31 -10.83 -0.49 6.29
N ASP A 32 -12.10 -0.21 6.00
CA ASP A 32 -12.50 0.85 5.06
C ASP A 32 -11.97 2.23 5.50
N ALA A 33 -12.10 2.57 6.79
CA ALA A 33 -11.59 3.84 7.33
C ALA A 33 -10.06 3.98 7.23
N ARG A 34 -9.33 2.87 7.19
CA ARG A 34 -7.87 2.89 7.01
C ARG A 34 -7.44 2.95 5.54
N TYR A 35 -8.29 2.49 4.63
CA TYR A 35 -7.98 2.42 3.20
C TYR A 35 -8.62 3.53 2.37
N PHE A 36 -9.66 4.18 2.89
CA PHE A 36 -10.34 5.32 2.28
C PHE A 36 -10.08 6.56 3.13
N SER A 37 -8.90 7.14 3.01
CA SER A 37 -8.59 8.40 3.67
C SER A 37 -8.99 9.55 2.75
N ASP A 38 -9.73 10.53 3.32
CA ASP A 38 -9.93 11.84 2.72
C ASP A 38 -8.77 12.79 3.07
N GLY A 39 -7.70 12.23 3.65
CA GLY A 39 -6.52 12.96 4.08
C GLY A 39 -5.64 13.43 2.93
N ASP A 40 -4.62 14.20 3.28
CA ASP A 40 -3.58 14.59 2.36
C ASP A 40 -2.81 13.37 1.84
N LEU A 41 -2.56 13.30 0.54
CA LEU A 41 -1.87 12.18 -0.10
C LEU A 41 -0.49 11.92 0.52
N ALA A 42 0.22 12.97 0.93
CA ALA A 42 1.52 12.87 1.57
C ALA A 42 1.45 12.12 2.91
N THR A 43 0.52 12.49 3.78
CA THR A 43 0.27 11.83 5.06
C THR A 43 -0.15 10.38 4.87
N ASP A 44 -1.00 10.08 3.88
CA ASP A 44 -1.43 8.71 3.61
C ASP A 44 -0.28 7.81 3.12
N VAL A 45 0.63 8.35 2.31
CA VAL A 45 1.83 7.64 1.87
C VAL A 45 2.72 7.27 3.07
N ILE A 46 3.00 8.22 3.96
CA ILE A 46 3.80 7.95 5.16
C ILE A 46 3.10 6.97 6.10
N ALA A 47 1.80 7.13 6.31
CA ALA A 47 1.02 6.17 7.11
C ALA A 47 1.07 4.75 6.53
N HIS A 48 1.03 4.60 5.20
CA HIS A 48 1.15 3.31 4.54
C HIS A 48 2.53 2.66 4.79
N VAL A 49 3.61 3.44 4.71
CA VAL A 49 4.98 2.97 5.02
C VAL A 49 5.07 2.47 6.46
N HIS A 50 4.51 3.20 7.42
CA HIS A 50 4.49 2.80 8.83
C HIS A 50 3.69 1.52 9.09
N HIS A 51 2.63 1.25 8.33
CA HIS A 51 1.82 0.04 8.49
C HIS A 51 2.48 -1.23 7.95
N GLU A 52 3.56 -1.09 7.19
CA GLU A 52 4.29 -2.20 6.57
C GLU A 52 5.75 -2.30 7.06
N PRO A 53 6.02 -2.34 8.39
CA PRO A 53 7.38 -2.31 8.92
C PRO A 53 8.24 -3.49 8.47
N GLY A 54 7.61 -4.57 8.02
CA GLY A 54 8.30 -5.73 7.45
C GLY A 54 8.96 -5.42 6.11
N SER A 55 8.45 -4.46 5.36
CA SER A 55 8.98 -4.05 4.05
C SER A 55 10.30 -3.30 4.18
N LEU A 56 10.49 -2.60 5.30
CA LEU A 56 11.68 -1.79 5.58
C LEU A 56 12.88 -2.60 6.11
N ARG A 57 12.74 -3.93 6.24
CA ARG A 57 13.85 -4.75 6.73
C ARG A 57 14.92 -4.90 5.67
N ARG A 58 16.15 -4.62 6.04
CA ARG A 58 17.30 -5.00 5.21
C ARG A 58 17.36 -6.53 5.11
N THR A 59 17.39 -7.02 3.89
CA THR A 59 17.58 -8.44 3.59
C THR A 59 18.39 -8.60 2.31
N GLU A 60 19.20 -9.63 2.25
CA GLU A 60 19.93 -10.00 1.03
C GLU A 60 19.06 -10.82 0.06
N SER A 61 17.88 -11.25 0.50
CA SER A 61 16.95 -11.99 -0.35
C SER A 61 16.32 -11.05 -1.35
N LEU A 62 16.56 -11.28 -2.62
CA LEU A 62 15.96 -10.51 -3.71
C LEU A 62 14.66 -11.17 -4.18
N VAL A 63 13.73 -10.35 -4.60
CA VAL A 63 12.49 -10.79 -5.25
C VAL A 63 12.84 -11.32 -6.65
N GLU A 64 12.25 -12.45 -7.01
CA GLU A 64 12.39 -12.98 -8.37
C GLU A 64 11.72 -12.03 -9.39
N SER A 65 12.36 -11.86 -10.55
CA SER A 65 11.86 -10.95 -11.60
C SER A 65 10.45 -11.31 -12.07
N GLY A 66 10.12 -12.59 -12.13
CA GLY A 66 8.78 -13.05 -12.50
C GLY A 66 7.70 -12.67 -11.50
N GLU A 67 7.99 -12.73 -10.20
CA GLU A 67 7.09 -12.28 -9.12
C GLU A 67 6.90 -10.77 -9.17
N PHE A 68 7.99 -10.03 -9.28
CA PHE A 68 7.98 -8.58 -9.43
C PHE A 68 7.09 -8.13 -10.58
N ASP A 69 7.34 -8.66 -11.77
CA ASP A 69 6.55 -8.35 -12.97
C ASP A 69 5.06 -8.71 -12.82
N GLN A 70 4.76 -9.81 -12.13
CA GLN A 70 3.38 -10.22 -11.90
C GLN A 70 2.62 -9.20 -11.02
N VAL A 71 3.25 -8.71 -9.96
CA VAL A 71 2.65 -7.70 -9.07
C VAL A 71 2.43 -6.40 -9.83
N LEU A 72 3.44 -5.93 -10.58
CA LEU A 72 3.32 -4.72 -11.39
C LEU A 72 2.18 -4.82 -12.40
N ARG A 73 2.08 -5.96 -13.13
CA ARG A 73 1.00 -6.18 -14.09
C ARG A 73 -0.40 -6.13 -13.44
N LYS A 74 -0.54 -6.66 -12.22
CA LYS A 74 -1.81 -6.58 -11.47
C LYS A 74 -2.15 -5.16 -11.06
N ALA A 75 -1.15 -4.32 -10.80
CA ALA A 75 -1.32 -2.89 -10.55
C ALA A 75 -1.46 -2.05 -11.86
N GLY A 76 -1.60 -2.68 -13.02
CA GLY A 76 -1.72 -1.96 -14.28
C GLY A 76 -0.42 -1.30 -14.77
N ALA A 77 0.73 -1.77 -14.31
CA ALA A 77 2.03 -1.17 -14.58
C ALA A 77 3.03 -2.16 -15.19
N ARG A 78 4.11 -1.63 -15.74
CA ARG A 78 5.34 -2.35 -16.09
C ARG A 78 6.52 -1.41 -15.99
N LEU A 79 7.69 -1.94 -15.67
CA LEU A 79 8.96 -1.23 -15.81
C LEU A 79 9.73 -1.75 -17.02
N SER A 80 10.29 -0.86 -17.83
CA SER A 80 11.17 -1.24 -18.94
C SER A 80 12.52 -1.74 -18.46
N VAL A 81 12.95 -1.30 -17.27
CA VAL A 81 14.14 -1.75 -16.56
C VAL A 81 13.77 -1.96 -15.11
N THR A 82 13.98 -3.17 -14.59
CA THR A 82 13.74 -3.48 -13.16
C THR A 82 14.87 -2.87 -12.33
N PRO A 83 14.57 -2.17 -11.22
CA PRO A 83 15.60 -1.72 -10.29
C PRO A 83 16.42 -2.90 -9.76
N ALA A 84 17.71 -2.68 -9.57
CA ALA A 84 18.55 -3.64 -8.87
C ALA A 84 18.12 -3.75 -7.39
N ALA A 85 18.37 -4.90 -6.79
CA ALA A 85 18.18 -5.14 -5.35
C ALA A 85 16.75 -4.88 -4.83
N VAL A 86 15.71 -5.23 -5.59
CA VAL A 86 14.35 -5.29 -5.06
C VAL A 86 14.24 -6.46 -4.10
N ASN A 87 13.90 -6.19 -2.85
CA ASN A 87 13.80 -7.21 -1.79
C ASN A 87 12.38 -7.41 -1.24
N TYR A 88 11.45 -6.61 -1.71
CA TYR A 88 10.04 -6.69 -1.33
C TYR A 88 9.16 -6.23 -2.50
N VAL A 89 8.06 -6.93 -2.73
CA VAL A 89 7.02 -6.48 -3.66
C VAL A 89 5.68 -7.04 -3.24
N ARG A 90 4.66 -6.18 -3.20
CA ARG A 90 3.27 -6.58 -2.94
C ARG A 90 2.28 -5.69 -3.68
N LEU A 91 1.08 -6.24 -3.83
CA LEU A 91 -0.10 -5.47 -4.20
C LEU A 91 -0.82 -5.09 -2.91
N CYS A 92 -0.86 -3.81 -2.58
CA CYS A 92 -1.42 -3.27 -1.35
C CYS A 92 -2.64 -2.40 -1.62
N PRO A 93 -3.66 -2.43 -0.75
CA PRO A 93 -4.74 -1.46 -0.82
C PRO A 93 -4.24 -0.08 -0.35
N PHE A 94 -4.51 0.94 -1.14
CA PHE A 94 -4.18 2.33 -0.85
C PHE A 94 -5.25 3.25 -1.43
N ARG A 95 -5.89 4.07 -0.60
CA ARG A 95 -6.95 5.02 -0.97
C ARG A 95 -8.04 4.42 -1.88
N GLY A 96 -8.48 3.20 -1.56
CA GLY A 96 -9.52 2.48 -2.31
C GLY A 96 -9.06 1.74 -3.57
N HIS A 97 -7.80 1.82 -3.91
CA HIS A 97 -7.21 1.16 -5.09
C HIS A 97 -6.15 0.14 -4.68
N MET A 98 -5.88 -0.83 -5.58
CA MET A 98 -4.78 -1.77 -5.39
C MET A 98 -3.54 -1.22 -6.09
N VAL A 99 -2.51 -0.89 -5.33
CA VAL A 99 -1.27 -0.30 -5.82
C VAL A 99 -0.10 -1.28 -5.68
N ALA A 100 0.88 -1.19 -6.57
CA ALA A 100 2.13 -1.91 -6.38
C ALA A 100 3.00 -1.15 -5.37
N HIS A 101 3.39 -1.86 -4.32
CA HIS A 101 4.36 -1.43 -3.32
C HIS A 101 5.59 -2.32 -3.42
N PHE A 102 6.75 -1.73 -3.64
CA PHE A 102 8.01 -2.46 -3.63
C PHE A 102 9.12 -1.67 -2.94
N VAL A 103 10.15 -2.37 -2.49
CA VAL A 103 11.29 -1.79 -1.80
C VAL A 103 12.58 -2.16 -2.52
N VAL A 104 13.39 -1.15 -2.75
CA VAL A 104 14.74 -1.25 -3.32
C VAL A 104 15.74 -1.07 -2.18
N GLN A 105 16.72 -1.96 -2.06
CA GLN A 105 17.84 -1.74 -1.16
C GLN A 105 18.81 -0.76 -1.80
N ALA A 106 18.79 0.48 -1.33
CA ALA A 106 19.68 1.53 -1.76
C ALA A 106 20.97 1.55 -0.90
N ARG A 107 21.78 2.60 -1.03
CA ARG A 107 23.11 2.66 -0.43
C ARG A 107 23.08 2.61 1.10
N HIS A 108 22.24 3.41 1.73
CA HIS A 108 22.19 3.55 3.19
C HIS A 108 21.03 2.76 3.80
N GLY A 109 19.95 2.56 3.05
CA GLY A 109 18.76 1.90 3.57
C GLY A 109 17.77 1.44 2.50
N PRO A 110 16.61 0.95 2.96
CA PRO A 110 15.51 0.60 2.08
C PRO A 110 14.83 1.88 1.54
N VAL A 111 14.52 1.86 0.26
CA VAL A 111 13.71 2.89 -0.42
C VAL A 111 12.41 2.26 -0.86
N THR A 112 11.32 2.73 -0.29
CA THR A 112 9.95 2.32 -0.63
C THR A 112 9.46 3.05 -1.85
N VAL A 113 8.80 2.33 -2.75
CA VAL A 113 8.14 2.88 -3.93
C VAL A 113 6.70 2.41 -3.98
N LEU A 114 5.77 3.36 -4.09
CA LEU A 114 4.36 3.12 -4.38
C LEU A 114 4.03 3.61 -5.79
N LEU A 115 3.44 2.76 -6.59
CA LEU A 115 2.91 3.12 -7.91
C LEU A 115 1.46 3.52 -7.77
N LEU A 116 1.14 4.77 -8.04
CA LEU A 116 -0.14 5.42 -7.77
C LEU A 116 -0.85 5.78 -9.08
N PRO A 117 -1.47 4.81 -9.79
CA PRO A 117 -2.08 5.06 -11.10
C PRO A 117 -3.26 6.05 -11.05
N ASP A 118 -4.01 6.04 -9.95
CA ASP A 118 -5.24 6.82 -9.78
C ASP A 118 -5.03 8.14 -9.03
N GLU A 119 -3.83 8.37 -8.47
CA GLU A 119 -3.47 9.60 -7.77
C GLU A 119 -2.69 10.53 -8.69
N ARG A 120 -3.14 11.77 -8.81
CA ARG A 120 -2.49 12.79 -9.64
C ARG A 120 -2.07 13.96 -8.79
N VAL A 121 -0.82 14.37 -8.94
CA VAL A 121 -0.29 15.62 -8.42
C VAL A 121 0.14 16.50 -9.60
N ASP A 122 -0.07 17.80 -9.52
CA ASP A 122 0.32 18.73 -10.58
C ASP A 122 1.82 19.01 -10.58
N THR A 123 2.40 18.99 -9.39
CA THR A 123 3.82 19.25 -9.16
C THR A 123 4.36 18.24 -8.16
N ARG A 124 5.70 18.19 -8.07
CA ARG A 124 6.37 17.38 -7.04
C ARG A 124 5.93 17.80 -5.64
N VAL A 125 5.51 16.82 -4.82
CA VAL A 125 5.19 17.00 -3.41
C VAL A 125 6.35 16.42 -2.59
N ALA A 126 6.92 17.20 -1.68
CA ALA A 126 7.93 16.72 -0.74
C ALA A 126 7.25 16.06 0.46
N LEU A 127 7.88 15.01 0.98
CA LEU A 127 7.51 14.30 2.19
C LEU A 127 8.64 14.45 3.20
N ASP A 128 8.33 14.88 4.41
CA ASP A 128 9.28 14.98 5.53
C ASP A 128 8.49 14.83 6.83
N GLU A 129 8.34 13.60 7.28
CA GLU A 129 7.52 13.27 8.45
C GLU A 129 8.02 11.97 9.08
N ASP A 130 8.00 11.92 10.41
CA ASP A 130 8.28 10.73 11.23
C ASP A 130 9.62 10.04 10.94
N GLY A 131 10.65 10.81 10.56
CA GLY A 131 11.98 10.30 10.24
C GLY A 131 12.13 9.74 8.82
N PHE A 132 11.10 9.89 8.00
CA PHE A 132 11.15 9.60 6.59
C PHE A 132 11.23 10.87 5.75
N ILE A 133 12.02 10.79 4.69
CA ILE A 133 12.00 11.77 3.61
C ILE A 133 11.48 11.12 2.34
N GLY A 134 10.83 11.89 1.51
CA GLY A 134 10.27 11.32 0.30
C GLY A 134 9.81 12.36 -0.69
N THR A 135 9.23 11.85 -1.76
CA THR A 135 8.60 12.70 -2.77
C THR A 135 7.52 11.94 -3.51
N ILE A 136 6.45 12.66 -3.84
CA ILE A 136 5.47 12.19 -4.83
C ILE A 136 5.73 12.98 -6.11
N VAL A 137 5.92 12.28 -7.22
CA VAL A 137 6.16 12.92 -8.52
C VAL A 137 5.10 12.53 -9.52
N PRO A 138 4.58 13.50 -10.31
CA PRO A 138 3.66 13.21 -11.39
C PRO A 138 4.38 12.47 -12.52
N LEU A 139 3.64 11.68 -13.27
CA LEU A 139 4.13 10.99 -14.45
C LEU A 139 3.48 11.55 -15.72
N GLU A 140 4.24 11.62 -16.82
CA GLU A 140 3.80 12.20 -18.09
C GLU A 140 2.50 11.57 -18.62
N HIS A 141 2.30 10.28 -18.38
CA HIS A 141 1.15 9.51 -18.87
C HIS A 141 0.05 9.33 -17.82
N GLY A 142 -0.01 10.22 -16.82
CA GLY A 142 -0.97 10.20 -15.72
C GLY A 142 -0.50 9.35 -14.53
N GLY A 143 -1.22 9.47 -13.41
CA GLY A 143 -0.82 8.88 -12.14
C GLY A 143 0.43 9.54 -11.56
N SER A 144 0.93 8.95 -10.48
CA SER A 144 2.12 9.42 -9.76
C SER A 144 2.93 8.24 -9.24
N ILE A 145 4.12 8.50 -8.76
CA ILE A 145 4.87 7.58 -7.90
C ILE A 145 5.22 8.29 -6.60
N ALA A 146 5.14 7.57 -5.49
CA ALA A 146 5.73 8.01 -4.23
C ALA A 146 7.00 7.21 -3.97
N VAL A 147 8.06 7.92 -3.57
CA VAL A 147 9.36 7.33 -3.24
C VAL A 147 9.77 7.86 -1.87
N VAL A 148 10.01 6.95 -0.92
CA VAL A 148 10.23 7.26 0.49
C VAL A 148 11.44 6.48 1.00
N GLY A 149 12.32 7.14 1.72
CA GLY A 149 13.47 6.55 2.40
C GLY A 149 13.61 7.10 3.80
N GLU A 150 14.55 6.57 4.59
CA GLU A 150 14.94 7.17 5.85
C GLU A 150 15.67 8.50 5.59
N ALA A 151 15.74 9.37 6.61
CA ALA A 151 16.17 10.76 6.45
C ALA A 151 17.62 10.94 5.90
N ASP A 152 18.46 9.93 5.98
CA ASP A 152 19.85 9.94 5.50
C ASP A 152 20.04 9.23 4.14
N GLU A 153 18.92 8.74 3.51
CA GLU A 153 18.98 8.06 2.22
C GLU A 153 18.79 9.02 1.04
N ASP A 154 19.61 8.87 0.01
CA ASP A 154 19.39 9.56 -1.27
C ASP A 154 18.41 8.78 -2.14
N ILE A 155 17.17 9.21 -2.10
CA ILE A 155 16.07 8.58 -2.87
C ILE A 155 16.08 8.97 -4.36
N SER A 156 16.92 9.90 -4.78
CA SER A 156 16.85 10.51 -6.11
C SER A 156 17.14 9.52 -7.23
N GLU A 157 18.12 8.64 -7.03
CA GLU A 157 18.49 7.61 -8.03
C GLU A 157 17.33 6.64 -8.28
N VAL A 158 16.73 6.11 -7.19
CA VAL A 158 15.58 5.18 -7.30
C VAL A 158 14.37 5.87 -7.93
N ARG A 159 14.08 7.11 -7.51
CA ARG A 159 13.00 7.91 -8.08
C ARG A 159 13.15 8.06 -9.58
N ASP A 160 14.31 8.51 -10.04
CA ASP A 160 14.55 8.81 -11.44
C ASP A 160 14.57 7.53 -12.29
N GLN A 161 15.16 6.47 -11.77
CA GLN A 161 15.13 5.16 -12.43
C GLN A 161 13.71 4.65 -12.62
N VAL A 162 12.88 4.70 -11.57
CA VAL A 162 11.50 4.20 -11.64
C VAL A 162 10.64 5.11 -12.52
N ALA A 163 10.71 6.43 -12.35
CA ALA A 163 9.92 7.38 -13.15
C ALA A 163 10.19 7.23 -14.65
N ASN A 164 11.45 7.08 -15.03
CA ASN A 164 11.85 6.93 -16.44
C ASN A 164 11.46 5.57 -17.04
N ALA A 165 11.49 4.51 -16.21
CA ALA A 165 11.22 3.14 -16.66
C ALA A 165 9.72 2.78 -16.65
N LEU A 166 8.90 3.48 -15.86
CA LEU A 166 7.49 3.14 -15.64
C LEU A 166 6.64 3.44 -16.88
N ARG A 167 5.79 2.47 -17.20
CA ARG A 167 4.72 2.59 -18.21
C ARG A 167 3.46 1.99 -17.65
N TRP A 168 2.36 2.73 -17.70
CA TRP A 168 1.04 2.20 -17.40
C TRP A 168 0.55 1.30 -18.55
N ARG A 169 -0.19 0.29 -18.19
CA ARG A 169 -0.90 -0.55 -19.16
C ARG A 169 -2.30 0.03 -19.29
N LEU A 170 -2.54 0.67 -20.40
CA LEU A 170 -3.89 1.10 -20.81
C LEU A 170 -4.78 -0.11 -21.12
#